data_99a2a340fabcb8db9d8ff2c260bc1c8d
#
_entry.id   99a2a340fabcb8db9d8ff2c260bc1c8d
#
_cell.length_a   1.000
_cell.length_b   1.000
_cell.length_c   1.000
_cell.angle_alpha   90.00
_cell.angle_beta   90.00
_cell.angle_gamma   90.00
#
_symmetry.space_group_name_H-M   'P 1'
#
loop_
_entity.id
_entity.type
_entity.pdbx_description
1 polymer ?
#
loop_
_entity_poly.entity_id
_entity_poly.type
_entity_poly.pdbx_seq_one_letter_code
_entity_poly.pdbx_strand_id
1 'polypeptide(L)'
;MKEVDKILASIRKEFKDESIVTTASDMKDFTDDGIKRIPTGSVKLDVSLGGGIPIGRVIHISGEYSSTKTTQSLHILKKAQEMNLPCALMDFENTTDVDYLNQLGIDTDNLIYCNPASLEEVTQLMQRLQEKGVKLIVWDSVAVSEPTKVLESAMDENVQMGIKQKMIGEFLGKFQSINNRFSRNGEIPCTLILINQVREKIGVMHGDPSYEPGGRSIGFYTSVHIRLRKGDWISEGKGDSKEIVGQVVKYRVQKNKTYKRMQSGEFDFYYDNSNSAGIEGGHNDNFKSAIMLAIEYDLIKQGGAWFYIDKGTPNEKKFQGLEKLVNYIRSTPEIIDRYKKEILEIEEKVKE
;
A
#
# COMPACT_ATOMS: atom_id res chain seq x y z
N MET A 1 32.39 -12.23 -29.82
CA MET A 1 31.94 -11.33 -28.74
C MET A 1 31.17 -10.21 -29.39
N LYS A 2 29.91 -9.99 -29.01
CA LYS A 2 29.09 -8.89 -29.54
C LYS A 2 29.76 -7.55 -29.19
N GLU A 3 29.58 -6.52 -30.00
CA GLU A 3 30.19 -5.20 -29.78
C GLU A 3 29.81 -4.63 -28.43
N VAL A 4 28.56 -4.86 -27.98
CA VAL A 4 28.04 -4.51 -26.66
C VAL A 4 28.87 -5.14 -25.53
N ASP A 5 29.28 -6.41 -25.65
CA ASP A 5 30.07 -7.09 -24.61
C ASP A 5 31.45 -6.43 -24.41
N LYS A 6 32.08 -5.94 -25.50
CA LYS A 6 33.36 -5.22 -25.43
C LYS A 6 33.22 -3.88 -24.71
N ILE A 7 32.14 -3.15 -25.00
CA ILE A 7 31.83 -1.87 -24.34
C ILE A 7 31.59 -2.10 -22.85
N LEU A 8 30.76 -3.08 -22.48
CA LEU A 8 30.48 -3.42 -21.09
C LEU A 8 31.75 -3.77 -20.31
N ALA A 9 32.62 -4.61 -20.89
CA ALA A 9 33.90 -5.00 -20.27
C ALA A 9 34.81 -3.79 -20.04
N SER A 10 34.88 -2.86 -20.99
CA SER A 10 35.65 -1.63 -20.85
C SER A 10 35.15 -0.75 -19.72
N ILE A 11 33.85 -0.49 -19.67
CA ILE A 11 33.23 0.36 -18.65
C ILE A 11 33.35 -0.27 -17.24
N ARG A 12 33.10 -1.58 -17.10
CA ARG A 12 33.27 -2.29 -15.81
C ARG A 12 34.70 -2.17 -15.28
N LYS A 13 35.68 -2.27 -16.12
CA LYS A 13 37.10 -2.09 -15.74
C LYS A 13 37.40 -0.68 -15.27
N GLU A 14 36.81 0.33 -15.89
CA GLU A 14 37.01 1.74 -15.53
C GLU A 14 36.38 2.08 -14.19
N PHE A 15 35.14 1.64 -13.94
CA PHE A 15 34.41 1.96 -12.71
C PHE A 15 34.69 1.02 -11.53
N LYS A 16 35.46 -0.05 -11.71
CA LYS A 16 35.77 -1.05 -10.67
C LYS A 16 34.53 -1.64 -9.97
N ASP A 17 33.39 -1.64 -10.65
CA ASP A 17 32.10 -2.16 -10.19
C ASP A 17 31.42 -2.87 -11.35
N GLU A 18 31.41 -4.20 -11.32
CA GLU A 18 30.85 -5.02 -12.39
C GLU A 18 29.33 -4.90 -12.48
N SER A 19 28.68 -4.51 -11.38
CA SER A 19 27.22 -4.40 -11.29
C SER A 19 26.65 -3.10 -11.87
N ILE A 20 27.52 -2.09 -12.13
CA ILE A 20 27.08 -0.75 -12.54
C ILE A 20 26.53 -0.72 -13.97
N VAL A 21 26.95 -1.66 -14.81
CA VAL A 21 26.57 -1.74 -16.23
C VAL A 21 26.27 -3.18 -16.59
N THR A 22 25.09 -3.41 -17.17
CA THR A 22 24.66 -4.73 -17.65
C THR A 22 23.78 -4.58 -18.89
N THR A 23 23.49 -5.67 -19.60
CA THR A 23 22.46 -5.63 -20.65
C THR A 23 21.07 -5.58 -20.01
N ALA A 24 20.07 -5.10 -20.75
CA ALA A 24 18.71 -5.11 -20.27
C ALA A 24 18.18 -6.54 -20.01
N SER A 25 18.65 -7.52 -20.79
CA SER A 25 18.31 -8.94 -20.59
C SER A 25 18.95 -9.58 -19.35
N ASP A 26 20.09 -9.03 -18.91
CA ASP A 26 20.78 -9.51 -17.71
C ASP A 26 20.44 -8.67 -16.47
N MET A 27 19.59 -7.65 -16.64
CA MET A 27 19.00 -6.97 -15.51
C MET A 27 18.24 -7.99 -14.68
N LYS A 28 18.88 -8.45 -13.61
CA LYS A 28 18.19 -9.24 -12.60
C LYS A 28 17.24 -8.27 -11.90
N ASP A 29 15.98 -8.28 -12.31
CA ASP A 29 14.95 -7.87 -11.40
C ASP A 29 15.12 -8.73 -10.15
N PHE A 30 14.85 -8.16 -8.94
CA PHE A 30 15.07 -8.81 -7.65
C PHE A 30 14.47 -10.21 -7.52
N THR A 31 13.89 -10.73 -8.61
CA THR A 31 13.16 -11.98 -8.65
C THR A 31 13.25 -12.53 -10.06
N ASP A 32 13.72 -13.75 -10.16
CA ASP A 32 13.56 -14.56 -11.39
C ASP A 32 12.06 -14.69 -11.78
N ASP A 33 11.13 -14.36 -10.83
CA ASP A 33 9.68 -14.49 -10.95
C ASP A 33 8.94 -13.14 -11.13
N GLY A 34 9.62 -12.04 -11.47
CA GLY A 34 9.01 -10.72 -11.63
C GLY A 34 9.02 -9.84 -10.36
N ILE A 35 8.23 -8.75 -10.34
CA ILE A 35 8.21 -7.79 -9.24
C ILE A 35 7.54 -8.40 -8.01
N LYS A 36 8.30 -8.71 -6.96
CA LYS A 36 7.74 -9.13 -5.66
C LYS A 36 6.90 -8.03 -5.05
N ARG A 37 5.79 -8.45 -4.43
CA ARG A 37 4.81 -7.53 -3.86
C ARG A 37 4.48 -7.90 -2.43
N ILE A 38 4.15 -6.88 -1.63
CA ILE A 38 3.59 -7.04 -0.30
C ILE A 38 2.08 -6.86 -0.43
N PRO A 39 1.27 -7.85 -0.03
CA PRO A 39 -0.19 -7.71 0.00
C PRO A 39 -0.62 -6.53 0.87
N THR A 40 -1.74 -5.88 0.52
CA THR A 40 -2.21 -4.70 1.24
C THR A 40 -3.14 -5.03 2.42
N GLY A 41 -3.57 -6.29 2.55
CA GLY A 41 -4.62 -6.67 3.49
C GLY A 41 -6.05 -6.41 2.96
N SER A 42 -6.17 -5.89 1.73
CA SER A 42 -7.44 -5.76 1.01
C SER A 42 -7.36 -6.50 -0.32
N VAL A 43 -8.19 -7.52 -0.49
CA VAL A 43 -8.20 -8.34 -1.72
C VAL A 43 -8.48 -7.49 -2.96
N LYS A 44 -9.43 -6.55 -2.89
CA LYS A 44 -9.74 -5.65 -4.01
C LYS A 44 -8.57 -4.72 -4.36
N LEU A 45 -7.92 -4.15 -3.35
CA LEU A 45 -6.78 -3.29 -3.58
C LEU A 45 -5.59 -4.08 -4.14
N ASP A 46 -5.36 -5.30 -3.65
CA ASP A 46 -4.33 -6.19 -4.16
C ASP A 46 -4.51 -6.49 -5.64
N VAL A 47 -5.72 -6.87 -6.07
CA VAL A 47 -6.05 -7.10 -7.49
C VAL A 47 -5.78 -5.84 -8.33
N SER A 48 -6.25 -4.68 -7.85
CA SER A 48 -6.02 -3.39 -8.53
C SER A 48 -4.55 -2.99 -8.65
N LEU A 49 -3.70 -3.54 -7.80
CA LEU A 49 -2.25 -3.28 -7.78
C LEU A 49 -1.43 -4.40 -8.45
N GLY A 50 -2.05 -5.48 -8.88
CA GLY A 50 -1.36 -6.65 -9.46
C GLY A 50 -0.73 -7.55 -8.40
N GLY A 51 -1.42 -7.73 -7.26
CA GLY A 51 -1.02 -8.59 -6.14
C GLY A 51 -0.53 -7.87 -4.89
N GLY A 52 -0.54 -6.54 -4.88
CA GLY A 52 -0.10 -5.72 -3.74
C GLY A 52 0.88 -4.62 -4.12
N ILE A 53 1.52 -3.99 -3.13
CA ILE A 53 2.52 -2.94 -3.37
C ILE A 53 3.88 -3.54 -3.76
N PRO A 54 4.60 -2.94 -4.72
CA PRO A 54 5.91 -3.45 -5.15
C PRO A 54 6.98 -3.22 -4.08
N ILE A 55 7.79 -4.25 -3.80
CA ILE A 55 8.95 -4.16 -2.89
C ILE A 55 10.00 -3.21 -3.47
N GLY A 56 10.70 -2.49 -2.59
CA GLY A 56 11.80 -1.61 -2.95
C GLY A 56 11.38 -0.29 -3.61
N ARG A 57 10.12 0.07 -3.52
CA ARG A 57 9.56 1.29 -4.12
C ARG A 57 9.02 2.26 -3.08
N VAL A 58 8.89 3.51 -3.48
CA VAL A 58 8.18 4.54 -2.72
C VAL A 58 6.70 4.45 -3.05
N ILE A 59 5.89 4.24 -2.03
CA ILE A 59 4.44 4.15 -2.07
C ILE A 59 3.87 5.37 -1.37
N HIS A 60 2.91 6.04 -1.98
CA HIS A 60 2.24 7.18 -1.40
C HIS A 60 0.77 6.82 -1.13
N ILE A 61 0.36 6.88 0.14
CA ILE A 61 -1.02 6.68 0.56
C ILE A 61 -1.55 8.02 1.07
N SER A 62 -2.48 8.60 0.33
CA SER A 62 -3.07 9.89 0.68
C SER A 62 -4.58 9.79 0.89
N GLY A 63 -5.15 10.74 1.60
CA GLY A 63 -6.59 10.81 1.81
C GLY A 63 -6.99 11.81 2.87
N GLU A 64 -8.30 12.00 2.98
CA GLU A 64 -8.93 12.86 3.98
C GLU A 64 -8.77 12.30 5.40
N TYR A 65 -9.15 13.08 6.40
CA TYR A 65 -9.24 12.60 7.78
C TYR A 65 -10.18 11.38 7.88
N SER A 66 -9.83 10.42 8.73
CA SER A 66 -10.61 9.17 8.96
C SER A 66 -10.84 8.30 7.70
N SER A 67 -9.99 8.40 6.67
CA SER A 67 -10.07 7.56 5.48
C SER A 67 -9.23 6.26 5.59
N THR A 68 -8.92 5.81 6.80
CA THR A 68 -8.20 4.55 7.12
C THR A 68 -6.75 4.44 6.61
N LYS A 69 -6.09 5.55 6.27
CA LYS A 69 -4.71 5.54 5.73
C LYS A 69 -3.71 4.80 6.62
N THR A 70 -3.65 5.18 7.90
CA THR A 70 -2.78 4.56 8.90
C THR A 70 -3.09 3.08 9.02
N THR A 71 -4.34 2.69 9.22
CA THR A 71 -4.75 1.28 9.35
C THR A 71 -4.41 0.46 8.11
N GLN A 72 -4.64 0.98 6.89
CA GLN A 72 -4.25 0.28 5.65
C GLN A 72 -2.72 0.13 5.54
N SER A 73 -1.96 1.13 5.98
CA SER A 73 -0.49 1.05 6.02
C SER A 73 -0.01 0.03 7.05
N LEU A 74 -0.69 -0.08 8.20
CA LEU A 74 -0.43 -1.08 9.23
C LEU A 74 -0.78 -2.51 8.76
N HIS A 75 -1.84 -2.70 7.97
CA HIS A 75 -2.11 -4.00 7.33
C HIS A 75 -0.98 -4.40 6.35
N ILE A 76 -0.44 -3.46 5.58
CA ILE A 76 0.70 -3.72 4.72
C ILE A 76 1.94 -4.10 5.55
N LEU A 77 2.16 -3.40 6.67
CA LEU A 77 3.26 -3.69 7.59
C LEU A 77 3.13 -5.10 8.17
N LYS A 78 1.94 -5.51 8.66
CA LYS A 78 1.67 -6.87 9.09
C LYS A 78 2.01 -7.89 8.00
N LYS A 79 1.56 -7.65 6.76
CA LYS A 79 1.84 -8.55 5.63
C LYS A 79 3.34 -8.62 5.31
N ALA A 80 4.08 -7.56 5.50
CA ALA A 80 5.53 -7.58 5.37
C ALA A 80 6.20 -8.42 6.47
N GLN A 81 5.74 -8.33 7.73
CA GLN A 81 6.21 -9.18 8.82
C GLN A 81 5.93 -10.67 8.55
N GLU A 82 4.73 -11.01 8.03
CA GLU A 82 4.39 -12.38 7.60
C GLU A 82 5.33 -12.91 6.50
N MET A 83 5.95 -12.01 5.71
CA MET A 83 6.99 -12.33 4.72
C MET A 83 8.41 -12.33 5.31
N ASN A 84 8.56 -12.24 6.63
CA ASN A 84 9.83 -12.12 7.35
C ASN A 84 10.67 -10.91 6.91
N LEU A 85 10.04 -9.80 6.55
CA LEU A 85 10.70 -8.55 6.22
C LEU A 85 10.82 -7.69 7.49
N PRO A 86 12.04 -7.24 7.90
CA PRO A 86 12.20 -6.30 9.01
C PRO A 86 11.48 -4.99 8.71
N CYS A 87 10.60 -4.55 9.65
CA CYS A 87 9.73 -3.41 9.49
C CYS A 87 10.00 -2.33 10.53
N ALA A 88 9.78 -1.07 10.14
CA ALA A 88 9.82 0.08 11.04
C ALA A 88 8.59 0.98 10.83
N LEU A 89 8.09 1.53 11.94
CA LEU A 89 7.04 2.54 11.98
C LEU A 89 7.63 3.85 12.49
N MET A 90 7.57 4.91 11.67
CA MET A 90 7.88 6.30 12.05
C MET A 90 6.57 6.99 12.40
N ASP A 91 6.24 7.06 13.69
CA ASP A 91 5.04 7.72 14.19
C ASP A 91 5.38 9.14 14.63
N PHE A 92 5.12 10.10 13.78
CA PHE A 92 5.32 11.53 14.08
C PHE A 92 4.08 12.14 14.76
N GLU A 93 2.92 11.51 14.61
CA GLU A 93 1.68 11.98 15.25
C GLU A 93 1.59 11.51 16.71
N ASN A 94 2.42 10.54 17.11
CA ASN A 94 2.45 9.92 18.45
C ASN A 94 1.05 9.39 18.86
N THR A 95 0.38 8.78 17.91
CA THR A 95 -1.01 8.30 18.08
C THR A 95 -1.10 6.78 18.08
N THR A 96 0.02 6.09 17.93
CA THR A 96 0.06 4.63 17.88
C THR A 96 -0.21 4.03 19.26
N ASP A 97 -1.21 3.16 19.32
CA ASP A 97 -1.55 2.36 20.48
C ASP A 97 -1.09 0.91 20.27
N VAL A 98 -0.34 0.38 21.24
CA VAL A 98 0.19 -0.99 21.20
C VAL A 98 -0.95 -2.03 21.20
N ASP A 99 -2.02 -1.78 21.95
CA ASP A 99 -3.18 -2.68 21.98
C ASP A 99 -3.86 -2.73 20.61
N TYR A 100 -3.94 -1.58 19.92
CA TYR A 100 -4.46 -1.53 18.55
C TYR A 100 -3.54 -2.26 17.55
N LEU A 101 -2.22 -2.12 17.67
CA LEU A 101 -1.28 -2.89 16.85
C LEU A 101 -1.47 -4.40 17.04
N ASN A 102 -1.59 -4.84 18.30
CA ASN A 102 -1.83 -6.24 18.64
C ASN A 102 -3.20 -6.73 18.11
N GLN A 103 -4.24 -5.91 18.20
CA GLN A 103 -5.57 -6.21 17.63
C GLN A 103 -5.48 -6.43 16.11
N LEU A 104 -4.68 -5.65 15.39
CA LEU A 104 -4.43 -5.83 13.97
C LEU A 104 -3.58 -7.09 13.68
N GLY A 105 -3.00 -7.70 14.71
CA GLY A 105 -2.13 -8.88 14.60
C GLY A 105 -0.71 -8.55 14.13
N ILE A 106 -0.23 -7.34 14.45
CA ILE A 106 1.15 -6.93 14.21
C ILE A 106 2.02 -7.51 15.33
N ASP A 107 3.16 -8.09 14.97
CA ASP A 107 4.18 -8.53 15.91
C ASP A 107 4.93 -7.30 16.44
N THR A 108 4.52 -6.83 17.61
CA THR A 108 5.06 -5.62 18.24
C THR A 108 6.46 -5.84 18.81
N ASP A 109 6.85 -7.06 19.16
CA ASP A 109 8.19 -7.39 19.64
C ASP A 109 9.24 -7.31 18.52
N ASN A 110 8.82 -7.52 17.28
CA ASN A 110 9.66 -7.46 16.09
C ASN A 110 9.39 -6.20 15.23
N LEU A 111 8.70 -5.20 15.76
CA LEU A 111 8.48 -3.91 15.11
C LEU A 111 9.43 -2.84 15.65
N ILE A 112 10.23 -2.23 14.78
CA ILE A 112 11.03 -1.06 15.15
C ILE A 112 10.09 0.16 15.18
N TYR A 113 9.83 0.67 16.38
CA TYR A 113 9.03 1.89 16.57
C TYR A 113 9.94 3.10 16.79
N CYS A 114 9.68 4.18 16.07
CA CYS A 114 10.41 5.43 16.17
C CYS A 114 9.44 6.60 16.30
N ASN A 115 9.69 7.47 17.29
CA ASN A 115 8.94 8.69 17.52
C ASN A 115 9.86 9.92 17.37
N PRO A 116 10.19 10.35 16.15
CA PRO A 116 11.06 11.48 15.89
C PRO A 116 10.36 12.82 16.16
N ALA A 117 11.13 13.81 16.61
CA ALA A 117 10.62 15.15 16.92
C ALA A 117 10.73 16.14 15.75
N SER A 118 11.53 15.86 14.73
CA SER A 118 11.76 16.76 13.58
C SER A 118 11.91 16.01 12.27
N LEU A 119 11.75 16.73 11.14
CA LEU A 119 11.95 16.18 9.82
C LEU A 119 13.39 15.70 9.60
N GLU A 120 14.38 16.39 10.21
CA GLU A 120 15.78 16.00 10.21
C GLU A 120 15.98 14.62 10.85
N GLU A 121 15.38 14.40 12.02
CA GLU A 121 15.46 13.10 12.71
C GLU A 121 14.79 11.98 11.91
N VAL A 122 13.58 12.22 11.38
CA VAL A 122 12.87 11.26 10.50
C VAL A 122 13.78 10.82 9.36
N THR A 123 14.32 11.77 8.61
CA THR A 123 15.11 11.46 7.42
C THR A 123 16.42 10.75 7.74
N GLN A 124 17.07 11.11 8.85
CA GLN A 124 18.30 10.45 9.32
C GLN A 124 18.00 9.03 9.81
N LEU A 125 16.96 8.83 10.63
CA LEU A 125 16.57 7.52 11.14
C LEU A 125 16.21 6.57 9.99
N MET A 126 15.37 7.01 9.06
CA MET A 126 14.97 6.19 7.91
C MET A 126 16.19 5.78 7.05
N GLN A 127 17.14 6.71 6.81
CA GLN A 127 18.37 6.38 6.09
C GLN A 127 19.17 5.32 6.84
N ARG A 128 19.35 5.45 8.17
CA ARG A 128 20.09 4.48 8.99
C ARG A 128 19.40 3.11 9.03
N LEU A 129 18.08 3.09 9.19
CA LEU A 129 17.31 1.85 9.19
C LEU A 129 17.40 1.12 7.84
N GLN A 130 17.32 1.86 6.73
CA GLN A 130 17.51 1.31 5.40
C GLN A 130 18.92 0.71 5.24
N GLU A 131 19.97 1.43 5.63
CA GLU A 131 21.36 0.96 5.60
C GLU A 131 21.59 -0.28 6.48
N LYS A 132 20.84 -0.43 7.59
CA LYS A 132 20.89 -1.57 8.50
C LYS A 132 20.02 -2.75 8.10
N GLY A 133 19.34 -2.67 6.98
CA GLY A 133 18.62 -3.79 6.38
C GLY A 133 17.13 -3.85 6.66
N VAL A 134 16.51 -2.78 7.19
CA VAL A 134 15.05 -2.68 7.24
C VAL A 134 14.48 -2.68 5.82
N LYS A 135 13.40 -3.45 5.60
CA LYS A 135 12.82 -3.70 4.27
C LYS A 135 11.49 -3.01 4.04
N LEU A 136 10.82 -2.58 5.10
CA LEU A 136 9.63 -1.74 5.03
C LEU A 136 9.69 -0.65 6.09
N ILE A 137 9.50 0.59 5.67
CA ILE A 137 9.34 1.75 6.57
C ILE A 137 8.00 2.40 6.28
N VAL A 138 7.19 2.60 7.30
CA VAL A 138 5.96 3.40 7.24
C VAL A 138 6.24 4.75 7.90
N TRP A 139 5.96 5.85 7.19
CA TRP A 139 6.10 7.22 7.70
C TRP A 139 4.72 7.85 7.90
N ASP A 140 4.30 7.95 9.15
CA ASP A 140 3.01 8.54 9.56
C ASP A 140 3.22 9.80 10.41
N SER A 141 3.05 11.00 9.87
CA SER A 141 2.75 11.31 8.49
C SER A 141 3.64 12.45 7.97
N VAL A 142 3.81 12.50 6.66
CA VAL A 142 4.56 13.58 5.99
C VAL A 142 3.96 14.96 6.28
N ALA A 143 2.61 15.00 6.43
CA ALA A 143 1.89 16.26 6.61
C ALA A 143 2.30 17.03 7.87
N VAL A 144 2.56 16.30 8.98
CA VAL A 144 2.89 16.90 10.30
C VAL A 144 4.37 16.96 10.60
N SER A 145 5.22 16.28 9.81
CA SER A 145 6.68 16.33 10.00
C SER A 145 7.24 17.68 9.58
N GLU A 146 7.71 18.48 10.52
CA GLU A 146 8.24 19.82 10.25
C GLU A 146 9.76 19.89 10.52
N PRO A 147 10.52 20.70 9.73
CA PRO A 147 11.93 20.95 9.98
C PRO A 147 12.14 21.68 11.32
N THR A 148 13.24 21.39 12.03
CA THR A 148 13.63 22.04 13.29
C THR A 148 13.60 23.56 13.18
N LYS A 149 14.16 24.09 12.11
CA LYS A 149 14.17 25.54 11.86
C LYS A 149 12.76 26.16 11.80
N VAL A 150 11.77 25.39 11.33
CA VAL A 150 10.38 25.82 11.30
C VAL A 150 9.78 25.79 12.70
N LEU A 151 10.08 24.77 13.48
CA LEU A 151 9.59 24.64 14.85
C LEU A 151 10.12 25.74 15.79
N GLU A 152 11.32 26.25 15.52
CA GLU A 152 12.00 27.27 16.32
C GLU A 152 11.70 28.72 15.84
N SER A 153 11.20 28.93 14.63
CA SER A 153 10.98 30.26 14.04
C SER A 153 9.57 30.80 14.25
N ALA A 154 9.46 32.13 14.38
CA ALA A 154 8.16 32.83 14.27
C ALA A 154 7.61 32.70 12.83
N MET A 155 6.28 32.58 12.71
CA MET A 155 5.57 32.17 11.51
C MET A 155 5.80 33.03 10.26
N ASP A 156 6.66 32.54 9.34
CA ASP A 156 6.63 32.95 7.93
C ASP A 156 6.35 31.69 7.07
N GLU A 157 5.08 31.45 6.74
CA GLU A 157 4.62 30.23 6.10
C GLU A 157 5.26 29.93 4.72
N ASN A 158 5.65 30.97 3.97
CA ASN A 158 6.21 30.80 2.63
C ASN A 158 7.66 30.26 2.66
N VAL A 159 8.47 30.72 3.59
CA VAL A 159 9.85 30.22 3.79
C VAL A 159 9.83 28.80 4.31
N GLN A 160 8.89 28.49 5.18
CA GLN A 160 8.73 27.19 5.82
C GLN A 160 8.39 26.07 4.80
N MET A 161 7.46 26.30 3.88
CA MET A 161 7.06 25.33 2.87
C MET A 161 8.23 24.95 1.93
N GLY A 162 9.06 25.89 1.54
CA GLY A 162 10.20 25.67 0.68
C GLY A 162 11.27 24.77 1.30
N ILE A 163 11.57 24.95 2.59
CA ILE A 163 12.56 24.15 3.33
C ILE A 163 12.12 22.70 3.43
N LYS A 164 10.89 22.44 3.88
CA LYS A 164 10.30 21.10 4.00
C LYS A 164 10.34 20.35 2.67
N GLN A 165 9.89 20.98 1.59
CA GLN A 165 9.86 20.38 0.26
C GLN A 165 11.27 20.00 -0.25
N LYS A 166 12.25 20.87 -0.02
CA LYS A 166 13.66 20.62 -0.38
C LYS A 166 14.21 19.43 0.39
N MET A 167 14.03 19.38 1.70
CA MET A 167 14.52 18.29 2.56
C MET A 167 13.92 16.94 2.19
N ILE A 168 12.61 16.88 1.96
CA ILE A 168 11.94 15.66 1.51
C ILE A 168 12.48 15.22 0.13
N GLY A 169 12.69 16.15 -0.79
CA GLY A 169 13.27 15.85 -2.10
C GLY A 169 14.68 15.27 -2.02
N GLU A 170 15.55 15.86 -1.19
CA GLU A 170 16.92 15.40 -0.95
C GLU A 170 16.93 14.01 -0.28
N PHE A 171 16.06 13.79 0.71
CA PHE A 171 15.92 12.50 1.37
C PHE A 171 15.49 11.42 0.37
N LEU A 172 14.43 11.64 -0.41
CA LEU A 172 13.94 10.67 -1.38
C LEU A 172 14.98 10.33 -2.45
N GLY A 173 15.79 11.31 -2.86
CA GLY A 173 16.93 11.08 -3.75
C GLY A 173 17.97 10.14 -3.13
N LYS A 174 18.36 10.37 -1.87
CA LYS A 174 19.27 9.51 -1.13
C LYS A 174 18.70 8.12 -0.92
N PHE A 175 17.43 8.03 -0.50
CA PHE A 175 16.72 6.77 -0.31
C PHE A 175 16.74 5.91 -1.58
N GLN A 176 16.44 6.51 -2.73
CA GLN A 176 16.49 5.81 -4.02
C GLN A 176 17.92 5.37 -4.39
N SER A 177 18.92 6.20 -4.10
CA SER A 177 20.34 5.86 -4.36
C SER A 177 20.78 4.65 -3.55
N ILE A 178 20.39 4.58 -2.27
CA ILE A 178 20.68 3.43 -1.40
C ILE A 178 19.96 2.18 -1.93
N ASN A 179 18.68 2.28 -2.29
CA ASN A 179 17.92 1.19 -2.88
C ASN A 179 18.58 0.66 -4.16
N ASN A 180 19.04 1.55 -5.04
CA ASN A 180 19.74 1.14 -6.27
C ASN A 180 21.03 0.34 -5.96
N ARG A 181 21.73 0.67 -4.85
CA ARG A 181 22.91 -0.06 -4.42
C ARG A 181 22.55 -1.45 -3.90
N PHE A 182 21.51 -1.59 -3.05
CA PHE A 182 20.99 -2.89 -2.64
C PHE A 182 20.59 -3.74 -3.85
N SER A 183 19.85 -3.12 -4.80
CA SER A 183 19.45 -3.76 -6.03
C SER A 183 20.60 -4.35 -6.82
N ARG A 184 21.66 -3.59 -7.02
CA ARG A 184 22.85 -4.05 -7.74
C ARG A 184 23.54 -5.23 -7.07
N ASN A 185 23.51 -5.25 -5.73
CA ASN A 185 24.09 -6.33 -4.95
C ASN A 185 23.22 -7.60 -4.90
N GLY A 186 22.03 -7.60 -5.53
CA GLY A 186 21.08 -8.71 -5.45
C GLY A 186 20.34 -8.77 -4.12
N GLU A 187 20.38 -7.72 -3.32
CA GLU A 187 19.72 -7.60 -2.04
C GLU A 187 18.32 -6.98 -2.20
N ILE A 188 17.38 -7.38 -1.34
CA ILE A 188 16.04 -6.79 -1.30
C ILE A 188 16.14 -5.33 -0.85
N PRO A 189 15.72 -4.34 -1.68
CA PRO A 189 15.71 -2.94 -1.28
C PRO A 189 14.55 -2.62 -0.33
N CYS A 190 14.65 -1.49 0.37
CA CYS A 190 13.65 -1.04 1.31
C CYS A 190 12.43 -0.44 0.59
N THR A 191 11.24 -0.80 1.03
CA THR A 191 9.97 -0.17 0.64
C THR A 191 9.66 0.97 1.60
N LEU A 192 9.26 2.13 1.06
CA LEU A 192 8.88 3.29 1.86
C LEU A 192 7.41 3.61 1.60
N ILE A 193 6.59 3.58 2.65
CA ILE A 193 5.21 4.05 2.63
C ILE A 193 5.16 5.45 3.22
N LEU A 194 4.71 6.42 2.42
CA LEU A 194 4.46 7.80 2.82
C LEU A 194 2.96 7.97 3.05
N ILE A 195 2.55 8.20 4.29
CA ILE A 195 1.18 8.59 4.60
C ILE A 195 1.07 10.11 4.51
N ASN A 196 0.04 10.59 3.81
CA ASN A 196 -0.16 12.02 3.65
C ASN A 196 -1.64 12.41 3.76
N GLN A 197 -1.88 13.59 4.31
CA GLN A 197 -3.22 14.15 4.42
C GLN A 197 -3.52 15.01 3.20
N VAL A 198 -4.73 14.89 2.68
CA VAL A 198 -5.24 15.77 1.64
C VAL A 198 -5.82 17.01 2.32
N ARG A 199 -5.43 18.18 1.83
CA ARG A 199 -5.94 19.49 2.25
C ARG A 199 -6.61 20.18 1.07
N GLU A 200 -7.47 21.13 1.34
CA GLU A 200 -8.14 21.92 0.31
C GLU A 200 -7.57 23.36 0.28
N LYS A 201 -7.37 23.86 -0.91
CA LYS A 201 -7.00 25.27 -1.13
C LYS A 201 -8.26 26.12 -1.06
N ILE A 202 -8.25 27.10 -0.18
CA ILE A 202 -9.33 28.08 -0.06
C ILE A 202 -9.34 28.96 -1.33
N GLY A 203 -10.53 29.23 -1.90
CA GLY A 203 -10.72 30.14 -3.02
C GLY A 203 -10.55 29.54 -4.42
N VAL A 204 -10.40 28.22 -4.55
CA VAL A 204 -10.43 27.55 -5.86
C VAL A 204 -11.88 27.34 -6.30
N MET A 205 -12.35 28.15 -7.25
CA MET A 205 -13.73 28.06 -7.76
C MET A 205 -13.91 27.04 -8.89
N HIS A 206 -12.84 26.60 -9.55
CA HIS A 206 -12.88 25.63 -10.64
C HIS A 206 -11.74 24.62 -10.52
N GLY A 207 -12.02 23.33 -10.83
CA GLY A 207 -11.06 22.24 -10.74
C GLY A 207 -11.03 21.55 -9.36
N ASP A 208 -10.06 20.66 -9.15
CA ASP A 208 -9.87 19.96 -7.87
C ASP A 208 -9.08 20.87 -6.90
N PRO A 209 -9.68 21.36 -5.80
CA PRO A 209 -9.00 22.22 -4.84
C PRO A 209 -8.01 21.45 -3.98
N SER A 210 -8.02 20.12 -4.03
CA SER A 210 -7.23 19.29 -3.15
C SER A 210 -5.73 19.37 -3.45
N TYR A 211 -4.90 19.41 -2.41
CA TYR A 211 -3.46 19.30 -2.51
C TYR A 211 -2.89 18.45 -1.38
N GLU A 212 -1.68 17.96 -1.59
CA GLU A 212 -0.96 17.12 -0.65
C GLU A 212 0.32 17.84 -0.20
N PRO A 213 0.56 18.00 1.12
CA PRO A 213 1.81 18.57 1.63
C PRO A 213 3.05 17.80 1.20
N GLY A 214 4.25 18.44 1.26
CA GLY A 214 5.53 17.79 0.97
C GLY A 214 6.08 18.02 -0.43
N GLY A 215 5.31 18.68 -1.31
CA GLY A 215 5.80 19.17 -2.60
C GLY A 215 5.82 18.14 -3.73
N ARG A 216 6.26 18.62 -4.92
CA ARG A 216 6.24 17.82 -6.16
C ARG A 216 7.20 16.61 -6.15
N SER A 217 8.25 16.64 -5.30
CA SER A 217 9.25 15.57 -5.19
C SER A 217 8.62 14.24 -4.80
N ILE A 218 7.64 14.24 -3.89
CA ILE A 218 6.91 13.02 -3.50
C ILE A 218 6.29 12.38 -4.75
N GLY A 219 5.54 13.15 -5.53
CA GLY A 219 4.92 12.64 -6.76
C GLY A 219 5.94 12.11 -7.78
N PHE A 220 7.13 12.70 -7.86
CA PHE A 220 8.20 12.25 -8.77
C PHE A 220 8.77 10.89 -8.36
N TYR A 221 9.16 10.73 -7.09
CA TYR A 221 9.78 9.48 -6.58
C TYR A 221 8.78 8.36 -6.38
N THR A 222 7.52 8.67 -6.09
CA THR A 222 6.45 7.68 -5.90
C THR A 222 6.31 6.76 -7.12
N SER A 223 6.28 5.46 -6.88
CA SER A 223 5.98 4.43 -7.89
C SER A 223 4.50 4.08 -7.91
N VAL A 224 3.85 4.00 -6.74
CA VAL A 224 2.41 3.74 -6.59
C VAL A 224 1.82 4.82 -5.68
N HIS A 225 0.75 5.48 -6.15
CA HIS A 225 -0.02 6.45 -5.37
C HIS A 225 -1.45 5.96 -5.22
N ILE A 226 -1.86 5.72 -3.99
CA ILE A 226 -3.19 5.27 -3.61
C ILE A 226 -3.87 6.42 -2.86
N ARG A 227 -4.98 6.91 -3.39
CA ARG A 227 -5.82 7.88 -2.69
C ARG A 227 -7.00 7.16 -2.07
N LEU A 228 -7.15 7.29 -0.76
CA LEU A 228 -8.26 6.75 0.02
C LEU A 228 -9.28 7.86 0.31
N ARG A 229 -10.54 7.53 0.24
CA ARG A 229 -11.65 8.40 0.61
C ARG A 229 -12.66 7.64 1.46
N LYS A 230 -13.28 8.34 2.38
CA LYS A 230 -14.41 7.84 3.13
C LYS A 230 -15.62 7.76 2.20
N GLY A 231 -16.28 6.61 2.21
CA GLY A 231 -17.57 6.38 1.56
C GLY A 231 -18.72 6.42 2.58
N ASP A 232 -19.75 5.64 2.31
CA ASP A 232 -20.93 5.56 3.16
C ASP A 232 -20.63 4.84 4.49
N TRP A 233 -21.38 5.20 5.52
CA TRP A 233 -21.33 4.51 6.80
C TRP A 233 -21.99 3.14 6.70
N ILE A 234 -21.37 2.13 7.29
CA ILE A 234 -21.99 0.83 7.52
C ILE A 234 -22.63 0.89 8.90
N SER A 235 -23.96 0.71 8.94
CA SER A 235 -24.71 0.82 10.16
C SER A 235 -25.58 -0.41 10.34
N GLU A 236 -25.76 -0.84 11.59
CA GLU A 236 -26.61 -1.95 11.99
C GLU A 236 -27.66 -1.49 12.98
N GLY A 237 -28.68 -2.32 13.21
CA GLY A 237 -29.83 -1.96 14.05
C GLY A 237 -30.98 -1.31 13.28
N LYS A 238 -32.06 -0.98 13.99
CA LYS A 238 -33.26 -0.36 13.41
C LYS A 238 -33.71 0.84 14.28
N GLY A 239 -34.16 1.90 13.60
CA GLY A 239 -34.64 3.10 14.27
C GLY A 239 -33.58 3.76 15.15
N ASP A 240 -33.92 4.07 16.38
CA ASP A 240 -33.04 4.78 17.34
C ASP A 240 -31.87 3.91 17.85
N SER A 241 -31.89 2.60 17.61
CA SER A 241 -30.76 1.69 17.91
C SER A 241 -29.79 1.47 16.74
N LYS A 242 -29.76 2.37 15.78
CA LYS A 242 -28.87 2.31 14.65
C LYS A 242 -27.46 2.73 15.06
N GLU A 243 -26.52 1.80 15.04
CA GLU A 243 -25.12 2.01 15.38
C GLU A 243 -24.24 1.98 14.13
N ILE A 244 -23.20 2.82 14.09
CA ILE A 244 -22.22 2.82 13.02
C ILE A 244 -21.13 1.80 13.39
N VAL A 245 -21.04 0.70 12.64
CA VAL A 245 -20.09 -0.39 12.87
C VAL A 245 -18.91 -0.35 11.91
N GLY A 246 -18.96 0.49 10.87
CA GLY A 246 -17.91 0.57 9.88
C GLY A 246 -18.15 1.65 8.83
N GLN A 247 -17.34 1.62 7.79
CA GLN A 247 -17.46 2.50 6.62
C GLN A 247 -17.05 1.78 5.33
N VAL A 248 -17.62 2.22 4.24
CA VAL A 248 -17.10 1.92 2.91
C VAL A 248 -15.85 2.78 2.70
N VAL A 249 -14.74 2.17 2.32
CA VAL A 249 -13.51 2.86 1.93
C VAL A 249 -13.40 2.84 0.42
N LYS A 250 -13.42 4.01 -0.20
CA LYS A 250 -13.21 4.17 -1.65
C LYS A 250 -11.74 4.45 -1.92
N TYR A 251 -11.16 3.77 -2.92
CA TYR A 251 -9.79 4.00 -3.31
C TYR A 251 -9.66 4.33 -4.80
N ARG A 252 -8.61 5.08 -5.12
CA ARG A 252 -8.18 5.34 -6.49
C ARG A 252 -6.66 5.23 -6.58
N VAL A 253 -6.17 4.39 -7.48
CA VAL A 253 -4.75 4.27 -7.82
C VAL A 253 -4.42 5.37 -8.82
N GLN A 254 -3.98 6.54 -8.32
CA GLN A 254 -3.67 7.72 -9.15
C GLN A 254 -2.39 7.53 -9.98
N LYS A 255 -1.45 6.74 -9.48
CA LYS A 255 -0.20 6.41 -10.16
C LYS A 255 0.19 4.96 -9.90
N ASN A 256 0.59 4.26 -10.94
CA ASN A 256 1.23 2.96 -10.84
C ASN A 256 2.25 2.81 -11.97
N LYS A 257 3.54 2.64 -11.60
CA LYS A 257 4.64 2.41 -12.54
C LYS A 257 4.88 0.91 -12.81
N THR A 258 4.23 0.03 -12.03
CA THR A 258 4.50 -1.40 -12.01
C THR A 258 3.30 -2.26 -12.41
N TYR A 259 2.16 -1.64 -12.66
CA TYR A 259 0.90 -2.31 -13.05
C TYR A 259 -0.05 -1.32 -13.75
N LYS A 260 -1.29 -1.74 -13.96
CA LYS A 260 -2.34 -0.90 -14.57
C LYS A 260 -2.54 0.41 -13.78
N ARG A 261 -2.77 1.50 -14.51
CA ARG A 261 -3.02 2.83 -13.92
C ARG A 261 -4.51 3.06 -13.76
N MET A 262 -4.87 4.06 -12.93
CA MET A 262 -6.23 4.60 -12.79
C MET A 262 -7.27 3.59 -12.33
N GLN A 263 -6.85 2.50 -11.67
CA GLN A 263 -7.76 1.56 -11.04
C GLN A 263 -8.47 2.22 -9.87
N SER A 264 -9.72 1.89 -9.65
CA SER A 264 -10.50 2.37 -8.51
C SER A 264 -11.46 1.29 -8.05
N GLY A 265 -11.88 1.37 -6.81
CA GLY A 265 -12.82 0.46 -6.22
C GLY A 265 -13.16 0.86 -4.80
N GLU A 266 -13.83 -0.03 -4.11
CA GLU A 266 -14.21 0.17 -2.73
C GLU A 266 -14.25 -1.16 -1.98
N PHE A 267 -14.08 -1.10 -0.65
CA PHE A 267 -14.21 -2.23 0.25
C PHE A 267 -14.81 -1.77 1.57
N ASP A 268 -15.45 -2.71 2.29
CA ASP A 268 -15.99 -2.45 3.61
C ASP A 268 -14.89 -2.60 4.67
N PHE A 269 -14.87 -1.66 5.61
CA PHE A 269 -13.98 -1.63 6.76
C PHE A 269 -14.79 -1.53 8.04
N TYR A 270 -14.51 -2.37 9.03
CA TYR A 270 -15.22 -2.44 10.30
C TYR A 270 -14.37 -1.90 11.44
N TYR A 271 -14.99 -1.15 12.38
CA TYR A 271 -14.28 -0.47 13.47
C TYR A 271 -14.09 -1.36 14.69
N ASP A 272 -15.04 -2.22 14.95
CA ASP A 272 -15.08 -3.10 16.12
C ASP A 272 -15.70 -4.46 15.79
N ASN A 273 -15.74 -5.33 16.79
CA ASN A 273 -16.25 -6.70 16.65
C ASN A 273 -17.79 -6.79 16.71
N SER A 274 -18.49 -5.70 16.99
CA SER A 274 -19.95 -5.66 17.16
C SER A 274 -20.70 -5.57 15.83
N ASN A 275 -20.26 -6.32 14.81
CA ASN A 275 -20.86 -6.31 13.49
C ASN A 275 -21.42 -7.69 13.10
N SER A 276 -22.55 -7.70 12.38
CA SER A 276 -23.21 -8.94 11.90
C SER A 276 -22.40 -9.66 10.81
N ALA A 277 -21.45 -8.96 10.17
CA ALA A 277 -20.53 -9.54 9.21
C ALA A 277 -19.51 -10.48 9.85
N GLY A 278 -19.32 -10.43 11.18
CA GLY A 278 -18.33 -11.24 11.90
C GLY A 278 -16.88 -10.92 11.49
N ILE A 279 -16.63 -9.66 11.13
CA ILE A 279 -15.29 -9.16 10.79
C ILE A 279 -14.68 -8.58 12.06
N GLU A 280 -13.44 -8.90 12.33
CA GLU A 280 -12.70 -8.31 13.45
C GLU A 280 -12.54 -6.80 13.25
N GLY A 281 -12.65 -6.04 14.36
CA GLY A 281 -12.47 -4.60 14.37
C GLY A 281 -11.08 -4.20 13.82
N GLY A 282 -11.06 -3.12 13.06
CA GLY A 282 -9.85 -2.68 12.35
C GLY A 282 -9.57 -3.41 11.04
N HIS A 283 -10.43 -4.30 10.57
CA HIS A 283 -10.19 -5.13 9.37
C HIS A 283 -11.17 -4.85 8.22
N ASN A 284 -10.70 -5.21 7.02
CA ASN A 284 -11.48 -5.14 5.77
C ASN A 284 -12.31 -6.41 5.59
N ASP A 285 -13.53 -6.30 5.05
CA ASP A 285 -14.31 -7.48 4.62
C ASP A 285 -13.73 -8.05 3.32
N ASN A 286 -12.73 -8.90 3.47
CA ASN A 286 -12.10 -9.58 2.36
C ASN A 286 -12.98 -10.70 1.79
N PHE A 287 -13.92 -11.26 2.56
CA PHE A 287 -14.87 -12.28 2.10
C PHE A 287 -15.84 -11.68 1.08
N LYS A 288 -16.51 -10.59 1.45
CA LYS A 288 -17.40 -9.86 0.53
C LYS A 288 -16.64 -9.36 -0.70
N SER A 289 -15.46 -8.80 -0.48
CA SER A 289 -14.58 -8.31 -1.55
C SER A 289 -14.19 -9.39 -2.56
N ALA A 290 -13.80 -10.58 -2.10
CA ALA A 290 -13.45 -11.71 -2.96
C ALA A 290 -14.65 -12.24 -3.76
N ILE A 291 -15.82 -12.33 -3.12
CA ILE A 291 -17.06 -12.76 -3.78
C ILE A 291 -17.43 -11.78 -4.90
N MET A 292 -17.41 -10.48 -4.60
CA MET A 292 -17.77 -9.47 -5.59
C MET A 292 -16.83 -9.48 -6.80
N LEU A 293 -15.52 -9.62 -6.55
CA LEU A 293 -14.54 -9.79 -7.62
C LEU A 293 -14.77 -11.08 -8.41
N ALA A 294 -14.99 -12.21 -7.73
CA ALA A 294 -15.22 -13.49 -8.39
C ALA A 294 -16.48 -13.47 -9.28
N ILE A 295 -17.51 -12.70 -8.91
CA ILE A 295 -18.69 -12.46 -9.75
C ILE A 295 -18.32 -11.57 -10.95
N GLU A 296 -17.58 -10.48 -10.72
CA GLU A 296 -17.15 -9.54 -11.75
C GLU A 296 -16.28 -10.23 -12.84
N TYR A 297 -15.41 -11.14 -12.42
CA TYR A 297 -14.54 -11.93 -13.30
C TYR A 297 -15.15 -13.26 -13.77
N ASP A 298 -16.46 -13.45 -13.56
CA ASP A 298 -17.18 -14.63 -14.03
C ASP A 298 -16.72 -15.99 -13.41
N LEU A 299 -15.95 -15.97 -12.34
CA LEU A 299 -15.54 -17.17 -11.59
C LEU A 299 -16.70 -17.72 -10.74
N ILE A 300 -17.56 -16.83 -10.25
CA ILE A 300 -18.87 -17.17 -9.69
C ILE A 300 -19.93 -16.73 -10.68
N LYS A 301 -20.69 -17.68 -11.23
CA LYS A 301 -21.79 -17.38 -12.13
C LYS A 301 -23.04 -17.03 -11.36
N GLN A 302 -23.68 -15.91 -11.72
CA GLN A 302 -24.95 -15.48 -11.15
C GLN A 302 -26.08 -15.66 -12.15
N GLY A 303 -27.20 -16.24 -11.69
CA GLY A 303 -28.42 -16.38 -12.46
C GLY A 303 -29.63 -16.07 -11.59
N GLY A 304 -30.14 -14.82 -11.66
CA GLY A 304 -31.18 -14.34 -10.75
C GLY A 304 -30.73 -14.39 -9.30
N ALA A 305 -31.47 -15.06 -8.43
CA ALA A 305 -31.12 -15.25 -7.02
C ALA A 305 -30.14 -16.39 -6.76
N TRP A 306 -29.62 -17.03 -7.80
CA TRP A 306 -28.74 -18.18 -7.66
C TRP A 306 -27.29 -17.85 -8.01
N PHE A 307 -26.37 -18.40 -7.21
CA PHE A 307 -24.92 -18.29 -7.41
C PHE A 307 -24.34 -19.70 -7.59
N TYR A 308 -23.37 -19.83 -8.50
CA TYR A 308 -22.76 -21.09 -8.85
C TYR A 308 -21.24 -20.96 -8.77
N ILE A 309 -20.61 -21.79 -7.94
CA ILE A 309 -19.16 -22.01 -7.91
C ILE A 309 -18.88 -23.21 -8.82
N ASP A 310 -17.84 -23.12 -9.63
CA ASP A 310 -17.37 -24.18 -10.54
C ASP A 310 -18.50 -24.72 -11.45
N LYS A 311 -19.35 -23.82 -11.97
CA LYS A 311 -20.52 -24.16 -12.78
C LYS A 311 -20.17 -25.02 -14.00
N GLY A 312 -20.88 -26.13 -14.15
CA GLY A 312 -20.70 -27.08 -15.27
C GLY A 312 -19.54 -28.06 -15.04
N THR A 313 -18.98 -28.13 -13.86
CA THR A 313 -17.96 -29.11 -13.46
C THR A 313 -18.52 -30.14 -12.45
N PRO A 314 -17.85 -31.27 -12.23
CA PRO A 314 -18.23 -32.22 -11.17
C PRO A 314 -18.23 -31.62 -9.75
N ASN A 315 -17.56 -30.48 -9.56
CA ASN A 315 -17.45 -29.80 -8.27
C ASN A 315 -18.43 -28.63 -8.12
N GLU A 316 -19.41 -28.50 -9.03
CA GLU A 316 -20.41 -27.43 -8.99
C GLU A 316 -21.13 -27.36 -7.64
N LYS A 317 -21.14 -26.14 -7.07
CA LYS A 317 -21.94 -25.81 -5.89
C LYS A 317 -22.89 -24.67 -6.21
N LYS A 318 -24.14 -24.81 -5.73
CA LYS A 318 -25.23 -23.88 -6.00
C LYS A 318 -25.77 -23.30 -4.70
N PHE A 319 -25.92 -21.96 -4.66
CA PHE A 319 -26.40 -21.24 -3.49
C PHE A 319 -27.54 -20.31 -3.88
N GLN A 320 -28.65 -20.37 -3.12
CA GLN A 320 -29.76 -19.44 -3.26
C GLN A 320 -29.55 -18.26 -2.32
N GLY A 321 -29.33 -17.08 -2.87
CA GLY A 321 -29.03 -15.85 -2.15
C GLY A 321 -27.54 -15.68 -1.80
N LEU A 322 -27.11 -14.42 -1.70
CA LEU A 322 -25.73 -14.03 -1.42
C LEU A 322 -25.27 -14.49 -0.03
N GLU A 323 -26.16 -14.45 0.96
CA GLU A 323 -25.85 -14.82 2.35
C GLU A 323 -25.33 -16.25 2.47
N LYS A 324 -26.00 -17.22 1.81
CA LYS A 324 -25.57 -18.63 1.83
C LYS A 324 -24.23 -18.83 1.16
N LEU A 325 -23.97 -18.09 0.07
CA LEU A 325 -22.69 -18.10 -0.61
C LEU A 325 -21.58 -17.55 0.31
N VAL A 326 -21.81 -16.41 0.95
CA VAL A 326 -20.88 -15.79 1.90
C VAL A 326 -20.55 -16.75 3.04
N ASN A 327 -21.57 -17.37 3.66
CA ASN A 327 -21.37 -18.31 4.76
C ASN A 327 -20.55 -19.54 4.32
N TYR A 328 -20.80 -20.03 3.09
CA TYR A 328 -19.98 -21.13 2.56
C TYR A 328 -18.51 -20.72 2.35
N ILE A 329 -18.26 -19.55 1.76
CA ILE A 329 -16.89 -19.06 1.53
C ILE A 329 -16.18 -18.79 2.85
N ARG A 330 -16.87 -18.30 3.88
CA ARG A 330 -16.30 -18.15 5.24
C ARG A 330 -15.86 -19.49 5.84
N SER A 331 -16.61 -20.56 5.58
CA SER A 331 -16.22 -21.90 6.03
C SER A 331 -15.12 -22.56 5.17
N THR A 332 -14.73 -21.92 4.07
CA THR A 332 -13.74 -22.43 3.11
C THR A 332 -12.84 -21.29 2.64
N PRO A 333 -12.03 -20.69 3.56
CA PRO A 333 -11.29 -19.46 3.29
C PRO A 333 -10.26 -19.60 2.14
N GLU A 334 -9.80 -20.79 1.83
CA GLU A 334 -8.86 -21.08 0.73
C GLU A 334 -9.43 -20.67 -0.65
N ILE A 335 -10.75 -20.57 -0.77
CA ILE A 335 -11.41 -20.09 -1.99
C ILE A 335 -11.03 -18.63 -2.30
N ILE A 336 -10.78 -17.81 -1.27
CA ILE A 336 -10.38 -16.40 -1.47
C ILE A 336 -9.02 -16.32 -2.18
N ASP A 337 -8.05 -17.10 -1.70
CA ASP A 337 -6.71 -17.13 -2.30
C ASP A 337 -6.75 -17.70 -3.71
N ARG A 338 -7.57 -18.74 -3.93
CA ARG A 338 -7.82 -19.29 -5.27
C ARG A 338 -8.36 -18.22 -6.20
N TYR A 339 -9.44 -17.54 -5.86
CA TYR A 339 -10.00 -16.48 -6.69
C TYR A 339 -9.04 -15.33 -6.94
N LYS A 340 -8.33 -14.88 -5.90
CA LYS A 340 -7.31 -13.85 -6.06
C LYS A 340 -6.26 -14.25 -7.10
N LYS A 341 -5.76 -15.49 -7.03
CA LYS A 341 -4.77 -16.02 -7.98
C LYS A 341 -5.34 -16.09 -9.40
N GLU A 342 -6.54 -16.71 -9.58
CA GLU A 342 -7.18 -16.85 -10.87
C GLU A 342 -7.47 -15.48 -11.53
N ILE A 343 -7.91 -14.48 -10.74
CA ILE A 343 -8.16 -13.12 -11.23
C ILE A 343 -6.86 -12.47 -11.70
N LEU A 344 -5.77 -12.61 -10.94
CA LEU A 344 -4.47 -12.05 -11.34
C LEU A 344 -3.95 -12.71 -12.61
N GLU A 345 -4.12 -14.02 -12.79
CA GLU A 345 -3.77 -14.74 -14.03
C GLU A 345 -4.61 -14.27 -15.23
N ILE A 346 -5.92 -14.02 -15.03
CA ILE A 346 -6.79 -13.44 -16.07
C ILE A 346 -6.30 -12.04 -16.45
N GLU A 347 -5.99 -11.22 -15.46
CA GLU A 347 -5.49 -9.87 -15.65
C GLU A 347 -4.14 -9.81 -16.38
N GLU A 348 -3.28 -10.80 -16.21
CA GLU A 348 -2.00 -10.92 -16.92
C GLU A 348 -2.18 -11.32 -18.38
N LYS A 349 -3.07 -12.28 -18.66
CA LYS A 349 -3.40 -12.70 -20.04
C LYS A 349 -4.02 -11.60 -20.90
N VAL A 350 -4.70 -10.64 -20.29
CA VAL A 350 -5.28 -9.47 -21.00
C VAL A 350 -4.18 -8.45 -21.39
N LYS A 351 -2.95 -8.60 -20.90
CA LYS A 351 -1.80 -7.73 -21.26
C LYS A 351 -1.04 -8.21 -22.50
N GLU A 352 -1.16 -9.48 -22.86
CA GLU A 352 -0.62 -10.07 -24.07
C GLU A 352 -1.55 -9.79 -25.28
#